data_383332f2cf0804aa671b140f189f076a
#
_entry.id   383332f2cf0804aa671b140f189f076a
#
_cell.length_a   1.000
_cell.length_b   1.000
_cell.length_c   1.000
_cell.angle_alpha   90.00
_cell.angle_beta   90.00
_cell.angle_gamma   90.00
#
_symmetry.space_group_name_H-M   'P 1'
#
loop_
_entity.id
_entity.type
_entity.pdbx_description
1 polymer ?
#
loop_
_entity_poly.entity_id
_entity_poly.type
_entity_poly.pdbx_seq_one_letter_code
_entity_poly.pdbx_strand_id
1 'polypeptide(L)'
;MNNQAICFSSVSARMKLYLILMLLICISFVLMIGCNNKVEHPKSVFQKKGALADSSMASTKWKISIDSAWARPTKAGMTSAAYFKLENYGSAPDSLIRVSSNASKDVQIHLSYLSDGIMMMEEQPFVTIQPTEQISFEPGGYHIMIIQPTMDLNEGDSISFLLYFNSGMIIDETIQIGNPKL
;
A
#
# COMPACT_ATOMS: atom_id res chain seq x y z
N MET A 1 -21.84 3.84 57.35
CA MET A 1 -20.67 3.46 58.15
C MET A 1 -20.15 2.14 57.56
N ASN A 2 -19.09 2.18 56.77
CA ASN A 2 -18.09 1.15 56.66
C ASN A 2 -16.98 1.65 55.72
N ASN A 3 -15.89 2.07 56.38
CA ASN A 3 -14.58 2.34 55.73
C ASN A 3 -14.00 1.02 55.26
N GLN A 4 -13.64 0.92 53.98
CA GLN A 4 -12.68 -0.06 53.51
C GLN A 4 -11.39 0.67 53.11
N ALA A 5 -10.43 0.61 54.01
CA ALA A 5 -9.08 1.04 53.81
C ALA A 5 -8.38 0.07 52.79
N ILE A 6 -7.92 0.60 51.67
CA ILE A 6 -7.11 -0.15 50.68
C ILE A 6 -5.72 -0.27 51.29
N CYS A 7 -5.38 -1.48 51.68
CA CYS A 7 -4.06 -1.90 52.16
C CYS A 7 -3.06 -1.92 50.99
N PHE A 8 -2.19 -0.92 50.90
CA PHE A 8 -1.03 -0.90 49.99
C PHE A 8 0.07 -1.79 50.59
N SER A 9 0.00 -3.10 50.32
CA SER A 9 0.96 -4.08 50.80
C SER A 9 2.28 -4.00 50.01
N SER A 10 3.29 -3.60 50.72
CA SER A 10 4.75 -3.89 50.63
C SER A 10 5.22 -4.56 49.34
N VAL A 11 5.70 -3.73 48.42
CA VAL A 11 6.59 -4.15 47.33
C VAL A 11 7.91 -4.58 48.00
N SER A 12 8.25 -5.88 47.90
CA SER A 12 9.43 -6.51 48.48
C SER A 12 10.71 -5.70 48.17
N ALA A 13 11.55 -5.50 49.18
CA ALA A 13 12.82 -4.77 49.06
C ALA A 13 13.71 -5.27 47.91
N ARG A 14 13.59 -6.53 47.54
CA ARG A 14 14.29 -7.13 46.37
C ARG A 14 13.80 -6.57 45.02
N MET A 15 12.51 -6.27 44.88
CA MET A 15 11.97 -5.69 43.66
C MET A 15 12.36 -4.23 43.47
N LYS A 16 12.50 -3.49 44.56
CA LYS A 16 13.05 -2.11 44.53
C LYS A 16 14.50 -2.10 44.11
N LEU A 17 15.30 -3.07 44.59
CA LEU A 17 16.70 -3.18 44.22
C LEU A 17 16.88 -3.54 42.73
N TYR A 18 16.05 -4.41 42.19
CA TYR A 18 16.07 -4.74 40.73
C TYR A 18 15.70 -3.52 39.85
N LEU A 19 14.73 -2.73 40.27
CA LEU A 19 14.34 -1.51 39.54
C LEU A 19 15.47 -0.48 39.51
N ILE A 20 16.17 -0.30 40.63
CA ILE A 20 17.30 0.63 40.73
C ILE A 20 18.47 0.12 39.87
N LEU A 21 18.76 -1.17 39.88
CA LEU A 21 19.81 -1.78 39.05
C LEU A 21 19.57 -1.64 37.58
N MET A 22 18.32 -1.85 37.12
CA MET A 22 17.90 -1.66 35.73
C MET A 22 18.00 -0.19 35.29
N LEU A 23 17.66 0.74 36.19
CA LEU A 23 17.77 2.18 35.90
C LEU A 23 19.24 2.62 35.76
N LEU A 24 20.14 2.09 36.56
CA LEU A 24 21.57 2.37 36.48
C LEU A 24 22.19 1.78 35.19
N ILE A 25 21.75 0.62 34.73
CA ILE A 25 22.21 0.00 33.48
C ILE A 25 21.76 0.84 32.28
N CYS A 26 20.50 1.33 32.26
CA CYS A 26 20.02 2.21 31.22
C CYS A 26 20.76 3.54 31.13
N ILE A 27 21.13 4.15 32.28
CA ILE A 27 21.89 5.41 32.33
C ILE A 27 23.32 5.21 31.80
N SER A 28 23.97 4.06 32.10
CA SER A 28 25.31 3.76 31.58
C SER A 28 25.34 3.51 30.07
N PHE A 29 24.22 3.03 29.49
CA PHE A 29 24.11 2.79 28.03
C PHE A 29 23.93 4.09 27.25
N VAL A 30 23.26 5.10 27.81
CA VAL A 30 23.04 6.40 27.16
C VAL A 30 24.33 7.25 27.09
N LEU A 31 25.31 7.03 28.00
CA LEU A 31 26.57 7.76 27.99
C LEU A 31 27.61 7.28 26.97
N MET A 32 27.36 6.15 26.28
CA MET A 32 28.29 5.61 25.27
C MET A 32 27.92 6.00 23.82
N ILE A 33 26.85 6.79 23.60
CA ILE A 33 26.48 7.28 22.26
C ILE A 33 26.86 8.75 22.14
N GLY A 34 28.14 9.01 22.34
CA GLY A 34 28.79 10.29 22.06
C GLY A 34 29.66 10.16 20.81
N CYS A 35 29.09 10.09 19.61
CA CYS A 35 29.84 10.23 18.38
C CYS A 35 29.72 11.65 17.82
N ASN A 36 30.84 12.35 17.90
CA ASN A 36 31.14 13.59 17.19
C ASN A 36 30.91 13.44 15.68
N ASN A 37 29.92 14.09 15.13
CA ASN A 37 29.87 14.38 13.70
C ASN A 37 30.30 15.84 13.49
N LYS A 38 31.61 16.03 13.23
CA LYS A 38 32.11 17.23 12.55
C LYS A 38 31.61 17.20 11.11
N VAL A 39 30.72 18.12 10.77
CA VAL A 39 30.39 18.43 9.41
C VAL A 39 31.49 19.31 8.83
N GLU A 40 32.38 18.74 8.03
CA GLU A 40 33.28 19.48 7.16
C GLU A 40 32.59 19.64 5.78
N HIS A 41 32.38 20.91 5.38
CA HIS A 41 32.04 21.29 4.01
C HIS A 41 33.26 21.09 3.10
N PRO A 42 33.20 20.30 2.05
CA PRO A 42 34.19 20.37 0.99
C PRO A 42 33.79 21.45 -0.03
N LYS A 43 34.71 22.39 -0.20
CA LYS A 43 34.72 23.38 -1.27
C LYS A 43 34.73 22.67 -2.65
N SER A 44 33.97 23.24 -3.54
CA SER A 44 33.91 22.91 -4.97
C SER A 44 35.30 22.77 -5.60
N VAL A 45 35.57 21.60 -6.16
CA VAL A 45 36.58 21.46 -7.21
C VAL A 45 35.89 20.88 -8.43
N PHE A 46 35.75 21.76 -9.41
CA PHE A 46 35.32 21.44 -10.76
C PHE A 46 36.44 20.65 -11.45
N GLN A 47 36.25 19.33 -11.65
CA GLN A 47 37.06 18.60 -12.61
C GLN A 47 36.19 17.80 -13.54
N LYS A 48 36.17 18.30 -14.77
CA LYS A 48 35.65 17.73 -15.98
C LYS A 48 36.59 16.60 -16.44
N LYS A 49 36.11 15.38 -16.53
CA LYS A 49 36.43 14.47 -17.64
C LYS A 49 35.71 13.10 -17.50
N GLY A 50 34.76 12.88 -18.33
CA GLY A 50 34.50 11.71 -19.14
C GLY A 50 34.45 10.34 -18.45
N ALA A 51 33.23 9.91 -18.11
CA ALA A 51 32.74 8.58 -18.40
C ALA A 51 31.22 8.67 -18.43
N LEU A 52 30.65 8.60 -19.60
CA LEU A 52 29.24 8.29 -19.78
C LEU A 52 29.04 6.88 -19.21
N ALA A 53 28.81 6.78 -17.91
CA ALA A 53 28.19 5.61 -17.34
C ALA A 53 26.70 5.74 -17.68
N ASP A 54 26.30 4.92 -18.60
CA ASP A 54 24.93 4.64 -19.01
C ASP A 54 24.05 4.42 -17.78
N SER A 55 23.39 5.48 -17.30
CA SER A 55 22.38 5.41 -16.25
C SER A 55 21.03 4.94 -16.80
N SER A 56 20.98 4.41 -18.02
CA SER A 56 19.77 3.89 -18.66
C SER A 56 19.45 2.44 -18.30
N MET A 57 20.30 1.75 -17.52
CA MET A 57 20.04 0.39 -17.02
C MET A 57 19.45 0.36 -15.62
N ALA A 58 19.09 1.50 -15.05
CA ALA A 58 18.44 1.54 -13.75
C ALA A 58 16.94 1.23 -13.92
N SER A 59 16.61 -0.04 -13.74
CA SER A 59 15.29 -0.53 -13.35
C SER A 59 14.21 -0.66 -14.43
N THR A 60 14.45 -1.51 -15.40
CA THR A 60 13.36 -2.17 -16.15
C THR A 60 12.82 -3.41 -15.43
N LYS A 61 13.23 -3.65 -14.19
CA LYS A 61 12.82 -4.84 -13.43
C LYS A 61 11.32 -4.88 -13.17
N TRP A 62 10.76 -3.76 -12.75
CA TRP A 62 9.32 -3.60 -12.53
C TRP A 62 8.81 -2.40 -13.30
N LYS A 63 7.91 -2.64 -14.21
CA LYS A 63 7.28 -1.61 -15.02
C LYS A 63 5.85 -2.05 -15.34
N ILE A 64 4.90 -1.55 -14.57
CA ILE A 64 3.47 -1.84 -14.75
C ILE A 64 2.81 -0.61 -15.37
N SER A 65 1.90 -0.82 -16.31
CA SER A 65 0.97 0.19 -16.79
C SER A 65 -0.46 -0.22 -16.54
N ILE A 66 -1.31 0.79 -16.42
CA ILE A 66 -2.76 0.68 -16.34
C ILE A 66 -3.33 1.34 -17.59
N ASP A 67 -4.34 0.72 -18.19
CA ASP A 67 -5.03 1.24 -19.36
C ASP A 67 -6.54 0.99 -19.28
N SER A 68 -7.31 1.84 -19.97
CA SER A 68 -8.77 1.71 -20.11
C SER A 68 -9.51 1.61 -18.77
N ALA A 69 -9.08 2.40 -17.77
CA ALA A 69 -9.62 2.36 -16.42
C ALA A 69 -10.97 3.10 -16.32
N TRP A 70 -11.98 2.44 -15.77
CA TRP A 70 -13.32 3.00 -15.54
C TRP A 70 -14.01 2.31 -14.35
N ALA A 71 -15.02 2.98 -13.76
CA ALA A 71 -15.83 2.42 -12.70
C ALA A 71 -17.33 2.62 -12.98
N ARG A 72 -18.15 1.73 -12.42
CA ARG A 72 -19.62 1.82 -12.57
C ARG A 72 -20.16 3.01 -11.76
N PRO A 73 -21.16 3.74 -12.31
CA PRO A 73 -21.93 4.70 -11.53
C PRO A 73 -22.67 4.00 -10.38
N THR A 74 -22.79 4.66 -9.23
CA THR A 74 -23.58 4.16 -8.10
C THR A 74 -23.93 5.29 -7.15
N LYS A 75 -24.85 5.04 -6.20
CA LYS A 75 -25.16 5.96 -5.11
C LYS A 75 -24.29 5.67 -3.89
N ALA A 76 -24.11 6.68 -3.06
CA ALA A 76 -23.41 6.54 -1.78
C ALA A 76 -24.00 5.37 -0.96
N GLY A 77 -23.14 4.59 -0.34
CA GLY A 77 -23.50 3.39 0.42
C GLY A 77 -23.80 2.13 -0.40
N MET A 78 -23.92 2.22 -1.72
CA MET A 78 -24.15 1.06 -2.59
C MET A 78 -22.84 0.63 -3.26
N THR A 79 -22.59 -0.68 -3.29
CA THR A 79 -21.36 -1.23 -3.88
C THR A 79 -21.24 -0.98 -5.37
N SER A 80 -20.03 -0.64 -5.82
CA SER A 80 -19.65 -0.48 -7.22
C SER A 80 -18.45 -1.35 -7.57
N ALA A 81 -18.06 -1.34 -8.83
CA ALA A 81 -16.89 -2.05 -9.34
C ALA A 81 -16.11 -1.19 -10.32
N ALA A 82 -14.78 -1.34 -10.28
CA ALA A 82 -13.88 -0.72 -11.25
C ALA A 82 -13.12 -1.78 -12.05
N TYR A 83 -12.75 -1.40 -13.26
CA TYR A 83 -12.19 -2.24 -14.30
C TYR A 83 -11.05 -1.51 -14.99
N PHE A 84 -10.01 -2.24 -15.40
CA PHE A 84 -8.85 -1.74 -16.13
C PHE A 84 -8.05 -2.89 -16.72
N LYS A 85 -7.10 -2.57 -17.57
CA LYS A 85 -6.06 -3.51 -18.00
C LYS A 85 -4.78 -3.22 -17.27
N LEU A 86 -4.11 -4.27 -16.82
CA LEU A 86 -2.85 -4.21 -16.12
C LEU A 86 -1.81 -4.98 -16.92
N GLU A 87 -0.72 -4.32 -17.32
CA GLU A 87 0.32 -4.93 -18.15
C GLU A 87 1.70 -4.75 -17.52
N ASN A 88 2.47 -5.84 -17.46
CA ASN A 88 3.83 -5.85 -16.92
C ASN A 88 4.86 -5.79 -18.04
N TYR A 89 5.43 -4.62 -18.27
CA TYR A 89 6.54 -4.41 -19.22
C TYR A 89 7.92 -4.64 -18.58
N GLY A 90 7.98 -5.01 -17.32
CA GLY A 90 9.21 -5.31 -16.61
C GLY A 90 9.76 -6.68 -16.94
N SER A 91 10.96 -6.97 -16.44
CA SER A 91 11.64 -8.26 -16.61
C SER A 91 11.41 -9.24 -15.45
N ALA A 92 10.68 -8.82 -14.40
CA ALA A 92 10.37 -9.66 -13.25
C ALA A 92 8.85 -9.68 -13.00
N PRO A 93 8.31 -10.78 -12.44
CA PRO A 93 6.92 -10.82 -12.00
C PRO A 93 6.68 -9.84 -10.86
N ASP A 94 5.47 -9.30 -10.78
CA ASP A 94 5.02 -8.49 -9.67
C ASP A 94 3.59 -8.91 -9.28
N SER A 95 3.09 -8.43 -8.15
CA SER A 95 1.74 -8.75 -7.70
C SER A 95 1.03 -7.49 -7.19
N LEU A 96 -0.17 -7.23 -7.69
CA LEU A 96 -1.08 -6.27 -7.09
C LEU A 96 -1.60 -6.85 -5.78
N ILE A 97 -1.24 -6.23 -4.65
CA ILE A 97 -1.54 -6.75 -3.30
C ILE A 97 -2.58 -5.94 -2.55
N ARG A 98 -2.87 -4.72 -3.01
CA ARG A 98 -3.87 -3.85 -2.38
C ARG A 98 -4.26 -2.73 -3.33
N VAL A 99 -5.51 -2.29 -3.21
CA VAL A 99 -6.02 -1.06 -3.83
C VAL A 99 -6.68 -0.22 -2.75
N SER A 100 -6.54 1.10 -2.83
CA SER A 100 -7.30 2.04 -2.02
C SER A 100 -7.88 3.15 -2.88
N SER A 101 -8.92 3.82 -2.42
CA SER A 101 -9.60 4.89 -3.15
C SER A 101 -10.01 6.02 -2.21
N ASN A 102 -10.15 7.23 -2.76
CA ASN A 102 -10.76 8.35 -2.06
C ASN A 102 -12.29 8.20 -1.95
N ALA A 103 -12.89 7.31 -2.72
CA ALA A 103 -14.36 7.11 -2.75
C ALA A 103 -14.85 6.17 -1.64
N SER A 104 -14.03 5.23 -1.15
CA SER A 104 -14.41 4.25 -0.13
C SER A 104 -13.23 3.91 0.78
N LYS A 105 -13.53 3.55 2.03
CA LYS A 105 -12.54 3.01 2.98
C LYS A 105 -12.31 1.50 2.79
N ASP A 106 -13.21 0.83 2.09
CA ASP A 106 -13.16 -0.61 1.85
C ASP A 106 -13.17 -0.87 0.33
N VAL A 107 -11.97 -1.27 -0.17
CA VAL A 107 -11.73 -1.54 -1.58
C VAL A 107 -10.99 -2.86 -1.66
N GLN A 108 -11.57 -3.82 -2.40
CA GLN A 108 -11.11 -5.20 -2.44
C GLN A 108 -10.86 -5.66 -3.89
N ILE A 109 -9.94 -6.60 -4.05
CA ILE A 109 -9.71 -7.28 -5.33
C ILE A 109 -10.58 -8.54 -5.34
N HIS A 110 -11.45 -8.69 -6.34
CA HIS A 110 -12.33 -9.84 -6.47
C HIS A 110 -12.14 -10.55 -7.82
N LEU A 111 -12.47 -11.83 -7.83
CA LEU A 111 -12.59 -12.65 -9.04
C LEU A 111 -14.02 -13.22 -9.11
N SER A 112 -14.71 -12.95 -10.21
CA SER A 112 -15.93 -13.66 -10.56
C SER A 112 -15.61 -14.84 -11.48
N TYR A 113 -16.24 -15.97 -11.25
CA TYR A 113 -16.10 -17.16 -12.09
C TYR A 113 -17.36 -18.00 -12.06
N LEU A 114 -17.56 -18.83 -13.07
CA LEU A 114 -18.70 -19.75 -13.16
C LEU A 114 -18.30 -21.11 -12.57
N SER A 115 -19.05 -21.59 -11.59
CA SER A 115 -18.92 -22.94 -11.01
C SER A 115 -20.28 -23.63 -11.03
N ASP A 116 -20.36 -24.76 -11.70
CA ASP A 116 -21.61 -25.57 -11.82
C ASP A 116 -22.84 -24.79 -12.27
N GLY A 117 -22.64 -23.83 -13.17
CA GLY A 117 -23.69 -22.95 -13.66
C GLY A 117 -24.09 -21.80 -12.74
N ILE A 118 -23.41 -21.66 -11.59
CA ILE A 118 -23.62 -20.58 -10.62
C ILE A 118 -22.45 -19.59 -10.70
N MET A 119 -22.78 -18.28 -10.81
CA MET A 119 -21.75 -17.25 -10.75
C MET A 119 -21.27 -17.07 -9.31
N MET A 120 -20.00 -17.37 -9.09
CA MET A 120 -19.30 -17.19 -7.82
C MET A 120 -18.50 -15.90 -7.84
N MET A 121 -18.23 -15.33 -6.67
CA MET A 121 -17.36 -14.19 -6.46
C MET A 121 -16.51 -14.41 -5.22
N GLU A 122 -15.22 -14.18 -5.32
CA GLU A 122 -14.27 -14.46 -4.24
C GLU A 122 -13.24 -13.33 -4.15
N GLU A 123 -12.95 -12.89 -2.93
CA GLU A 123 -11.89 -11.93 -2.66
C GLU A 123 -10.52 -12.58 -2.91
N GLN A 124 -9.66 -11.85 -3.61
CA GLN A 124 -8.30 -12.28 -3.94
C GLN A 124 -7.30 -11.51 -3.08
N PRO A 125 -6.41 -12.18 -2.34
CA PRO A 125 -5.41 -11.51 -1.53
C PRO A 125 -4.35 -10.79 -2.37
N PHE A 126 -4.14 -11.23 -3.61
CA PHE A 126 -3.26 -10.60 -4.60
C PHE A 126 -3.55 -11.15 -6.01
N VAL A 127 -3.06 -10.42 -7.01
CA VAL A 127 -3.06 -10.87 -8.41
C VAL A 127 -1.64 -10.73 -8.95
N THR A 128 -1.00 -11.84 -9.32
CA THR A 128 0.35 -11.87 -9.87
C THR A 128 0.32 -11.65 -11.37
N ILE A 129 1.23 -10.81 -11.87
CA ILE A 129 1.38 -10.45 -13.28
C ILE A 129 2.79 -10.82 -13.72
N GLN A 130 2.92 -11.81 -14.63
CA GLN A 130 4.21 -12.24 -15.17
C GLN A 130 4.81 -11.18 -16.10
N PRO A 131 6.13 -11.22 -16.37
CA PRO A 131 6.74 -10.39 -17.41
C PRO A 131 6.02 -10.54 -18.75
N THR A 132 5.73 -9.43 -19.42
CA THR A 132 4.99 -9.35 -20.70
C THR A 132 3.55 -9.83 -20.66
N GLU A 133 3.01 -10.11 -19.46
CA GLU A 133 1.61 -10.49 -19.27
C GLU A 133 0.71 -9.25 -19.17
N GLN A 134 -0.48 -9.38 -19.75
CA GLN A 134 -1.59 -8.46 -19.55
C GLN A 134 -2.74 -9.19 -18.85
N ILE A 135 -3.23 -8.62 -17.75
CA ILE A 135 -4.41 -9.09 -17.02
C ILE A 135 -5.53 -8.08 -17.21
N SER A 136 -6.69 -8.56 -17.65
CA SER A 136 -7.90 -7.73 -17.75
C SER A 136 -8.73 -7.84 -16.48
N PHE A 137 -8.99 -6.69 -15.86
CA PHE A 137 -10.04 -6.53 -14.87
C PHE A 137 -11.30 -6.12 -15.63
N GLU A 138 -12.28 -7.03 -15.68
CA GLU A 138 -13.48 -6.88 -16.50
C GLU A 138 -14.72 -7.54 -15.86
N PRO A 139 -15.94 -7.17 -16.26
CA PRO A 139 -17.16 -7.82 -15.76
C PRO A 139 -17.14 -9.33 -16.00
N GLY A 140 -17.35 -10.11 -14.93
CA GLY A 140 -17.31 -11.58 -14.97
C GLY A 140 -15.93 -12.20 -14.76
N GLY A 141 -14.89 -11.40 -14.61
CA GLY A 141 -13.51 -11.78 -14.28
C GLY A 141 -13.00 -11.06 -13.04
N TYR A 142 -11.71 -10.72 -13.05
CA TYR A 142 -11.14 -9.83 -12.03
C TYR A 142 -11.80 -8.47 -12.04
N HIS A 143 -12.00 -7.88 -10.87
CA HIS A 143 -12.49 -6.52 -10.71
C HIS A 143 -12.09 -5.94 -9.34
N ILE A 144 -12.10 -4.62 -9.23
CA ILE A 144 -11.93 -3.93 -7.96
C ILE A 144 -13.31 -3.58 -7.41
N MET A 145 -13.65 -4.15 -6.28
CA MET A 145 -14.91 -3.89 -5.60
C MET A 145 -14.78 -2.65 -4.72
N ILE A 146 -15.65 -1.65 -4.93
CA ILE A 146 -15.75 -0.42 -4.16
C ILE A 146 -16.94 -0.58 -3.22
N ILE A 147 -16.67 -0.89 -1.95
CA ILE A 147 -17.70 -1.24 -0.98
C ILE A 147 -18.16 0.03 -0.26
N GLN A 148 -19.46 0.29 -0.25
CA GLN A 148 -20.09 1.42 0.45
C GLN A 148 -19.36 2.76 0.22
N PRO A 149 -19.27 3.26 -1.03
CA PRO A 149 -18.67 4.57 -1.28
C PRO A 149 -19.32 5.65 -0.45
N THR A 150 -18.53 6.61 0.02
CA THR A 150 -18.98 7.70 0.91
C THR A 150 -19.65 8.85 0.16
N MET A 151 -19.62 8.80 -1.18
CA MET A 151 -20.21 9.79 -2.09
C MET A 151 -20.91 9.10 -3.26
N ASP A 152 -21.80 9.82 -3.93
CA ASP A 152 -22.35 9.37 -5.21
C ASP A 152 -21.23 9.33 -6.26
N LEU A 153 -21.20 8.28 -7.05
CA LEU A 153 -20.34 8.12 -8.23
C LEU A 153 -21.21 8.32 -9.47
N ASN A 154 -21.26 9.56 -9.97
CA ASN A 154 -22.09 9.86 -11.13
C ASN A 154 -21.28 9.69 -12.43
N GLU A 155 -21.97 9.37 -13.51
CA GLU A 155 -21.34 9.28 -14.83
C GLU A 155 -20.66 10.61 -15.19
N GLY A 156 -19.41 10.53 -15.67
CA GLY A 156 -18.56 11.67 -15.98
C GLY A 156 -17.70 12.18 -14.80
N ASP A 157 -17.98 11.76 -13.57
CA ASP A 157 -17.09 12.02 -12.43
C ASP A 157 -15.79 11.20 -12.53
N SER A 158 -14.84 11.50 -11.65
CA SER A 158 -13.58 10.76 -11.53
C SER A 158 -13.27 10.47 -10.07
N ILE A 159 -12.63 9.33 -9.81
CA ILE A 159 -12.10 8.95 -8.51
C ILE A 159 -10.65 8.54 -8.61
N SER A 160 -9.88 8.67 -7.52
CA SER A 160 -8.48 8.24 -7.47
C SER A 160 -8.36 6.86 -6.86
N PHE A 161 -7.49 6.04 -7.45
CA PHE A 161 -7.04 4.77 -6.91
C PHE A 161 -5.53 4.79 -6.68
N LEU A 162 -5.10 4.24 -5.54
CA LEU A 162 -3.70 3.87 -5.31
C LEU A 162 -3.58 2.36 -5.37
N LEU A 163 -2.83 1.87 -6.33
CA LEU A 163 -2.55 0.45 -6.53
C LEU A 163 -1.18 0.14 -5.94
N TYR A 164 -1.11 -0.80 -5.01
CA TYR A 164 0.10 -1.18 -4.29
C TYR A 164 0.59 -2.53 -4.77
N PHE A 165 1.86 -2.60 -5.15
CA PHE A 165 2.50 -3.79 -5.67
C PHE A 165 3.50 -4.38 -4.67
N ASN A 166 3.71 -5.68 -4.75
CA ASN A 166 4.65 -6.41 -3.87
C ASN A 166 6.10 -5.94 -4.03
N SER A 167 6.48 -5.39 -5.19
CA SER A 167 7.78 -4.74 -5.41
C SER A 167 7.99 -3.46 -4.59
N GLY A 168 6.94 -2.93 -3.97
CA GLY A 168 6.91 -1.61 -3.32
C GLY A 168 6.50 -0.47 -4.24
N MET A 169 6.25 -0.74 -5.53
CA MET A 169 5.73 0.25 -6.47
C MET A 169 4.31 0.63 -6.09
N ILE A 170 3.99 1.91 -6.22
CA ILE A 170 2.63 2.46 -6.04
C ILE A 170 2.29 3.22 -7.31
N ILE A 171 1.12 2.94 -7.89
CA ILE A 171 0.57 3.67 -9.03
C ILE A 171 -0.64 4.45 -8.53
N ASP A 172 -0.65 5.75 -8.80
CA ASP A 172 -1.80 6.65 -8.59
C ASP A 172 -2.52 6.82 -9.92
N GLU A 173 -3.77 6.32 -10.00
CA GLU A 173 -4.57 6.31 -11.22
C GLU A 173 -5.90 7.04 -11.01
N THR A 174 -6.24 7.92 -11.95
CA THR A 174 -7.54 8.59 -11.97
C THR A 174 -8.50 7.83 -12.88
N ILE A 175 -9.56 7.30 -12.28
CA ILE A 175 -10.53 6.41 -12.94
C ILE A 175 -11.81 7.19 -13.24
N GLN A 176 -12.26 7.13 -14.50
CA GLN A 176 -13.51 7.74 -14.93
C GLN A 176 -14.71 6.91 -14.47
N ILE A 177 -15.77 7.60 -14.01
CA ILE A 177 -17.06 6.95 -13.74
C ILE A 177 -17.87 6.90 -15.03
N GLY A 178 -18.34 5.71 -15.39
CA GLY A 178 -19.01 5.44 -16.65
C GLY A 178 -18.10 4.68 -17.62
N ASN A 179 -18.72 3.86 -18.48
CA ASN A 179 -17.94 3.09 -19.46
C ASN A 179 -17.61 3.95 -20.68
N PRO A 180 -16.34 4.28 -20.95
CA PRO A 180 -15.95 5.13 -22.08
C PRO A 180 -16.22 4.47 -23.46
N LYS A 181 -16.65 3.21 -23.51
CA LYS A 181 -16.97 2.46 -24.73
C LYS A 181 -18.45 2.32 -25.00
N LEU A 182 -19.31 2.90 -24.17
CA LEU A 182 -20.74 3.08 -24.39
C LEU A 182 -21.04 4.52 -24.81
#